data_cd80b5c99fb05b9c59d94a1be21ca9ca
#
_entry.id   cd80b5c99fb05b9c59d94a1be21ca9ca
#
_cell.length_a   1.000
_cell.length_b   1.000
_cell.length_c   1.000
_cell.angle_alpha   90.00
_cell.angle_beta   90.00
_cell.angle_gamma   90.00
#
_symmetry.space_group_name_H-M   'P 1'
#
loop_
_entity.id
_entity.type
_entity.pdbx_description
1 polymer ?
#
loop_
_entity_poly.entity_id
_entity_poly.type
_entity_poly.pdbx_seq_one_letter_code
_entity_poly.pdbx_strand_id
1 'polypeptide(L)'
;LGFSQNGAYQTPYTIYTFAKSYNNVTLHSVEGGGLVINEKNGMKKFTIPITIINGIRMKERGFGVVGRAFCTGLGAFGGTIISLISTGLPMSSPYRNSSALDTAMAWGSVAIGAWIGNKVGNSLFRSQTQLVSFKDKSLNEKIYYLKSLTNQ
;
A
#
# COMPACT_ATOMS: atom_id res chain seq x y z
N LEU A 1 -10.43 -31.50 13.34
CA LEU A 1 -10.43 -30.40 12.36
C LEU A 1 -9.37 -29.40 12.78
N GLY A 2 -8.10 -29.63 12.38
CA GLY A 2 -6.98 -28.73 12.63
C GLY A 2 -6.96 -27.65 11.55
N PHE A 3 -7.24 -26.42 11.92
CA PHE A 3 -6.96 -25.26 11.08
C PHE A 3 -5.44 -25.07 11.06
N SER A 4 -4.81 -25.42 9.94
CA SER A 4 -3.42 -25.09 9.67
C SER A 4 -3.29 -23.56 9.55
N GLN A 5 -2.77 -22.93 10.59
CA GLN A 5 -2.43 -21.49 10.61
C GLN A 5 -1.13 -21.20 9.84
N ASN A 6 -0.98 -21.67 8.61
CA ASN A 6 0.21 -21.42 7.80
C ASN A 6 -0.05 -20.43 6.66
N GLY A 7 -0.84 -19.41 6.93
CA GLY A 7 -1.02 -18.26 6.05
C GLY A 7 -0.40 -16.98 6.61
N ALA A 8 0.82 -17.04 7.14
CA ALA A 8 1.57 -15.84 7.44
C ALA A 8 1.78 -15.09 6.12
N TYR A 9 1.06 -13.98 5.96
CA TYR A 9 1.17 -13.09 4.81
C TYR A 9 2.58 -12.49 4.78
N GLN A 10 3.50 -13.18 4.11
CA GLN A 10 4.86 -12.70 3.99
C GLN A 10 4.89 -11.45 3.11
N THR A 11 5.45 -10.38 3.65
CA THR A 11 5.62 -9.11 2.95
C THR A 11 6.47 -9.31 1.69
N PRO A 12 6.02 -8.90 0.51
CA PRO A 12 6.82 -9.03 -0.70
C PRO A 12 7.96 -8.02 -0.72
N TYR A 13 9.14 -8.51 -1.06
CA TYR A 13 10.35 -7.72 -1.19
C TYR A 13 10.78 -7.57 -2.64
N THR A 14 11.53 -6.52 -2.93
CA THR A 14 12.34 -6.41 -4.15
C THR A 14 13.81 -6.37 -3.74
N ILE A 15 14.61 -7.29 -4.27
CA ILE A 15 16.04 -7.38 -3.99
C ILE A 15 16.80 -6.88 -5.22
N TYR A 16 17.66 -5.91 -5.00
CA TYR A 16 18.54 -5.36 -6.02
C TYR A 16 19.92 -5.98 -5.90
N THR A 17 20.44 -6.53 -7.00
CA THR A 17 21.80 -7.03 -7.11
C THR A 17 22.56 -6.26 -8.19
N PHE A 18 23.86 -6.47 -8.35
CA PHE A 18 24.63 -5.84 -9.43
C PHE A 18 24.15 -6.23 -10.83
N ALA A 19 23.60 -7.43 -11.00
CA ALA A 19 23.23 -7.96 -12.31
C ALA A 19 21.74 -7.75 -12.64
N LYS A 20 20.84 -7.92 -11.66
CA LYS A 20 19.39 -7.86 -11.87
C LYS A 20 18.62 -7.55 -10.60
N SER A 21 17.34 -7.24 -10.74
CA SER A 21 16.41 -7.12 -9.62
C SER A 21 15.45 -8.30 -9.57
N TYR A 22 15.19 -8.78 -8.35
CA TYR A 22 14.21 -9.82 -8.07
C TYR A 22 12.99 -9.17 -7.43
N ASN A 23 11.87 -9.16 -8.14
CA ASN A 23 10.66 -8.48 -7.69
C ASN A 23 9.65 -9.47 -7.09
N ASN A 24 8.89 -9.02 -6.09
CA ASN A 24 7.84 -9.81 -5.44
C ASN A 24 8.32 -11.15 -4.88
N VAL A 25 9.49 -11.15 -4.25
CA VAL A 25 10.05 -12.33 -3.58
C VAL A 25 9.75 -12.28 -2.09
N THR A 26 9.66 -13.44 -1.45
CA THR A 26 9.58 -13.58 0.00
C THR A 26 10.91 -14.08 0.54
N LEU A 27 11.34 -13.50 1.67
CA LEU A 27 12.56 -13.93 2.34
C LEU A 27 12.26 -15.21 3.13
N HIS A 28 13.16 -16.18 3.08
CA HIS A 28 13.01 -17.44 3.78
C HIS A 28 14.02 -17.59 4.93
N SER A 29 15.29 -17.60 4.60
CA SER A 29 16.37 -17.74 5.57
C SER A 29 17.69 -17.13 5.04
N VAL A 30 18.62 -16.92 5.95
CA VAL A 30 20.00 -16.54 5.63
C VAL A 30 20.91 -17.71 6.01
N GLU A 31 21.45 -18.41 5.03
CA GLU A 31 22.26 -19.63 5.19
C GLU A 31 23.53 -19.56 4.35
N GLY A 32 24.65 -20.03 4.91
CA GLY A 32 25.90 -20.19 4.16
C GLY A 32 26.40 -18.96 3.43
N GLY A 33 26.12 -17.73 3.93
CA GLY A 33 26.49 -16.48 3.23
C GLY A 33 25.56 -16.11 2.08
N GLY A 34 24.43 -16.83 1.91
CA GLY A 34 23.39 -16.57 0.94
C GLY A 34 22.06 -16.24 1.57
N LEU A 35 21.25 -15.47 0.88
CA LEU A 35 19.84 -15.19 1.20
C LEU A 35 18.96 -16.14 0.40
N VAL A 36 18.24 -17.02 1.09
CA VAL A 36 17.25 -17.91 0.49
C VAL A 36 15.94 -17.16 0.30
N ILE A 37 15.46 -17.14 -0.94
CA ILE A 37 14.22 -16.46 -1.29
C ILE A 37 13.26 -17.38 -2.04
N ASN A 38 11.97 -17.12 -1.91
CA ASN A 38 10.92 -17.77 -2.68
C ASN A 38 10.35 -16.78 -3.68
N GLU A 39 10.17 -17.21 -4.93
CA GLU A 39 9.40 -16.46 -5.90
C GLU A 39 7.90 -16.48 -5.53
N LYS A 40 7.16 -15.44 -5.91
CA LYS A 40 5.76 -15.20 -5.52
C LYS A 40 4.82 -16.40 -5.68
N ASN A 41 5.14 -17.34 -6.54
CA ASN A 41 4.33 -18.55 -6.79
C ASN A 41 4.72 -19.73 -5.88
N GLY A 42 5.65 -19.55 -4.94
CA GLY A 42 6.07 -20.60 -3.99
C GLY A 42 6.79 -21.80 -4.60
N MET A 43 6.91 -21.86 -5.91
CA MET A 43 7.42 -23.05 -6.61
C MET A 43 8.95 -23.11 -6.74
N LYS A 44 9.64 -21.99 -6.61
CA LYS A 44 11.11 -21.96 -6.76
C LYS A 44 11.77 -21.26 -5.60
N LYS A 45 12.56 -22.00 -4.85
CA LYS A 45 13.51 -21.47 -3.89
C LYS A 45 14.85 -21.32 -4.58
N PHE A 46 15.52 -20.20 -4.38
CA PHE A 46 16.87 -20.00 -4.86
C PHE A 46 17.66 -19.13 -3.88
N THR A 47 18.96 -19.30 -3.88
CA THR A 47 19.87 -18.61 -2.98
C THR A 47 20.61 -17.52 -3.72
N ILE A 48 20.61 -16.30 -3.17
CA ILE A 48 21.36 -15.16 -3.68
C ILE A 48 22.55 -14.93 -2.75
N PRO A 49 23.81 -14.91 -3.25
CA PRO A 49 24.95 -14.53 -2.42
C PRO A 49 24.76 -13.12 -1.85
N ILE A 50 24.98 -12.94 -0.55
CA ILE A 50 24.76 -11.64 0.13
C ILE A 50 25.74 -10.59 -0.40
N THR A 51 26.91 -11.02 -0.85
CA THR A 51 27.93 -10.14 -1.41
C THR A 51 27.48 -9.33 -2.62
N ILE A 52 26.58 -9.89 -3.44
CA ILE A 52 26.08 -9.22 -4.65
C ILE A 52 24.82 -8.39 -4.40
N ILE A 53 24.25 -8.42 -3.18
CA ILE A 53 23.05 -7.64 -2.85
C ILE A 53 23.44 -6.19 -2.61
N ASN A 54 22.84 -5.27 -3.40
CA ASN A 54 23.05 -3.83 -3.30
C ASN A 54 21.99 -3.13 -2.47
N GLY A 55 20.80 -3.71 -2.37
CA GLY A 55 19.71 -3.13 -1.61
C GLY A 55 18.48 -4.01 -1.57
N ILE A 56 17.64 -3.69 -0.63
CA ILE A 56 16.33 -4.33 -0.44
C ILE A 56 15.26 -3.25 -0.35
N ARG A 57 14.16 -3.47 -1.06
CA ARG A 57 12.97 -2.64 -0.96
C ARG A 57 11.85 -3.47 -0.35
N MET A 58 11.39 -3.04 0.80
CA MET A 58 10.17 -3.57 1.41
C MET A 58 8.97 -2.84 0.81
N LYS A 59 8.06 -3.59 0.23
CA LYS A 59 6.76 -3.07 -0.19
C LYS A 59 5.78 -3.35 0.93
N GLU A 60 5.64 -2.43 1.86
CA GLU A 60 4.58 -2.54 2.83
C GLU A 60 3.24 -2.65 2.09
N ARG A 61 2.53 -3.74 2.31
CA ARG A 61 1.13 -3.86 1.95
C ARG A 61 0.32 -2.99 2.90
N GLY A 62 0.50 -1.68 2.80
CA GLY A 62 -0.35 -0.76 3.51
C GLY A 62 -1.78 -0.90 2.97
N PHE A 63 -2.74 -0.61 3.80
CA PHE A 63 -4.14 -0.37 3.45
C PHE A 63 -4.30 0.77 2.42
N GLY A 64 -3.23 1.13 1.72
CA GLY A 64 -3.11 2.32 0.90
C GLY A 64 -4.18 2.46 -0.18
N VAL A 65 -4.57 1.36 -0.83
CA VAL A 65 -5.65 1.43 -1.84
C VAL A 65 -7.01 1.45 -1.16
N VAL A 66 -7.23 0.56 -0.19
CA VAL A 66 -8.50 0.48 0.54
C VAL A 66 -8.72 1.73 1.39
N GLY A 67 -7.70 2.20 2.10
CA GLY A 67 -7.77 3.43 2.90
C GLY A 67 -8.01 4.67 2.04
N ARG A 68 -7.39 4.77 0.86
CA ARG A 68 -7.65 5.86 -0.09
C ARG A 68 -9.07 5.82 -0.63
N ALA A 69 -9.56 4.64 -1.04
CA ALA A 69 -10.94 4.48 -1.50
C ALA A 69 -11.94 4.86 -0.41
N PHE A 70 -11.69 4.46 0.83
CA PHE A 70 -12.50 4.81 1.98
C PHE A 70 -12.53 6.32 2.25
N CYS A 71 -11.37 6.99 2.27
CA CYS A 71 -11.30 8.45 2.43
C CYS A 71 -11.98 9.20 1.27
N THR A 72 -11.84 8.71 0.03
CA THR A 72 -12.52 9.30 -1.13
C THR A 72 -14.04 9.14 -1.00
N GLY A 73 -14.51 7.97 -0.58
CA GLY A 73 -15.92 7.71 -0.32
C GLY A 73 -16.51 8.60 0.79
N LEU A 74 -15.79 8.72 1.92
CA LEU A 74 -16.19 9.62 3.00
C LEU A 74 -16.21 11.10 2.57
N GLY A 75 -15.24 11.51 1.76
CA GLY A 75 -15.20 12.87 1.20
C GLY A 75 -16.39 13.15 0.29
N ALA A 76 -16.72 12.22 -0.60
CA ALA A 76 -17.89 12.34 -1.47
C ALA A 76 -19.19 12.41 -0.66
N PHE A 77 -19.33 11.53 0.35
CA PHE A 77 -20.50 11.53 1.24
C PHE A 77 -20.62 12.83 2.03
N GLY A 78 -19.51 13.33 2.58
CA GLY A 78 -19.48 14.64 3.26
C GLY A 78 -19.87 15.78 2.33
N GLY A 79 -19.39 15.78 1.09
CA GLY A 79 -19.77 16.75 0.06
C GLY A 79 -21.28 16.70 -0.25
N THR A 80 -21.88 15.52 -0.27
CA THR A 80 -23.33 15.35 -0.46
C THR A 80 -24.12 15.97 0.69
N ILE A 81 -23.71 15.74 1.95
CA ILE A 81 -24.35 16.32 3.12
C ILE A 81 -24.26 17.86 3.09
N ILE A 82 -23.09 18.41 2.77
CA ILE A 82 -22.90 19.86 2.65
C ILE A 82 -23.81 20.43 1.57
N SER A 83 -23.91 19.75 0.42
CA SER A 83 -24.83 20.14 -0.66
C SER A 83 -26.28 20.19 -0.19
N LEU A 84 -26.76 19.16 0.51
CA LEU A 84 -28.11 19.11 1.03
C LEU A 84 -28.41 20.24 2.02
N ILE A 85 -27.46 20.58 2.87
CA ILE A 85 -27.59 21.68 3.84
C ILE A 85 -27.58 23.03 3.12
N SER A 86 -26.68 23.25 2.17
CA SER A 86 -26.52 24.53 1.49
C SER A 86 -27.65 24.86 0.51
N THR A 87 -28.22 23.85 -0.12
CA THR A 87 -29.35 24.03 -1.05
C THR A 87 -30.70 24.11 -0.33
N GLY A 88 -30.74 23.91 1.00
CA GLY A 88 -31.95 24.01 1.81
C GLY A 88 -33.06 23.02 1.37
N LEU A 89 -32.66 21.91 0.75
CA LEU A 89 -33.61 20.88 0.33
C LEU A 89 -34.11 20.11 1.55
N PRO A 90 -35.36 20.34 2.01
CA PRO A 90 -35.98 19.38 2.92
C PRO A 90 -36.16 18.06 2.15
N MET A 91 -35.78 16.97 2.77
CA MET A 91 -35.87 15.61 2.21
C MET A 91 -37.28 15.17 1.81
N SER A 92 -38.28 16.06 1.86
CA SER A 92 -39.70 15.75 1.77
C SER A 92 -40.48 16.54 0.72
N SER A 93 -39.85 17.22 -0.23
CA SER A 93 -40.64 17.97 -1.23
C SER A 93 -40.52 17.35 -2.63
N PRO A 94 -41.52 16.56 -3.08
CA PRO A 94 -41.55 15.94 -4.40
C PRO A 94 -41.80 16.90 -5.56
N TYR A 95 -41.98 18.20 -5.31
CA TYR A 95 -42.47 19.19 -6.30
C TYR A 95 -41.59 20.41 -6.51
N ARG A 96 -40.26 20.33 -6.26
CA ARG A 96 -39.41 21.45 -6.61
C ARG A 96 -38.69 21.13 -7.93
N ASN A 97 -38.97 21.92 -8.98
CA ASN A 97 -38.15 21.93 -10.17
C ASN A 97 -36.74 22.34 -9.75
N SER A 98 -35.85 21.36 -9.62
CA SER A 98 -34.43 21.64 -9.34
C SER A 98 -33.88 22.49 -10.48
N SER A 99 -33.39 23.68 -10.17
CA SER A 99 -32.74 24.51 -11.19
C SER A 99 -31.43 23.80 -11.64
N ALA A 100 -31.02 24.04 -12.88
CA ALA A 100 -29.76 23.52 -13.37
C ALA A 100 -28.59 23.93 -12.46
N LEU A 101 -28.72 25.06 -11.77
CA LEU A 101 -27.75 25.57 -10.81
C LEU A 101 -27.69 24.69 -9.54
N ASP A 102 -28.83 24.26 -9.02
CA ASP A 102 -28.89 23.38 -7.81
C ASP A 102 -28.25 22.03 -8.12
N THR A 103 -28.48 21.49 -9.31
CA THR A 103 -27.86 20.25 -9.78
C THR A 103 -26.34 20.41 -9.93
N ALA A 104 -25.89 21.51 -10.52
CA ALA A 104 -24.47 21.80 -10.68
C ALA A 104 -23.75 21.97 -9.33
N MET A 105 -24.37 22.65 -8.36
CA MET A 105 -23.83 22.79 -7.00
C MET A 105 -23.75 21.45 -6.27
N ALA A 106 -24.78 20.60 -6.41
CA ALA A 106 -24.80 19.29 -5.80
C ALA A 106 -23.64 18.41 -6.32
N TRP A 107 -23.47 18.29 -7.62
CA TRP A 107 -22.38 17.52 -8.21
C TRP A 107 -21.01 18.14 -7.93
N GLY A 108 -20.92 19.47 -7.93
CA GLY A 108 -19.69 20.20 -7.61
C GLY A 108 -19.21 19.90 -6.19
N SER A 109 -20.10 19.90 -5.19
CA SER A 109 -19.74 19.61 -3.79
C SER A 109 -19.31 18.16 -3.59
N VAL A 110 -19.94 17.19 -4.26
CA VAL A 110 -19.53 15.79 -4.24
C VAL A 110 -18.14 15.61 -4.85
N ALA A 111 -17.88 16.25 -6.00
CA ALA A 111 -16.59 16.19 -6.67
C ALA A 111 -15.47 16.80 -5.82
N ILE A 112 -15.71 17.96 -5.21
CA ILE A 112 -14.75 18.62 -4.31
C ILE A 112 -14.50 17.74 -3.06
N GLY A 113 -15.55 17.20 -2.45
CA GLY A 113 -15.42 16.30 -1.31
C GLY A 113 -14.61 15.04 -1.64
N ALA A 114 -14.90 14.41 -2.78
CA ALA A 114 -14.13 13.26 -3.25
C ALA A 114 -12.65 13.60 -3.51
N TRP A 115 -12.37 14.77 -4.10
CA TRP A 115 -11.00 15.24 -4.35
C TRP A 115 -10.24 15.49 -3.06
N ILE A 116 -10.85 16.15 -2.07
CA ILE A 116 -10.26 16.36 -0.74
C ILE A 116 -10.01 15.00 -0.07
N GLY A 117 -11.01 14.12 -0.05
CA GLY A 117 -10.88 12.78 0.53
C GLY A 117 -9.76 11.97 -0.10
N ASN A 118 -9.59 12.06 -1.43
CA ASN A 118 -8.48 11.40 -2.11
C ASN A 118 -7.10 12.02 -1.74
N LYS A 119 -7.01 13.33 -1.61
CA LYS A 119 -5.78 14.01 -1.16
C LYS A 119 -5.39 13.60 0.25
N VAL A 120 -6.35 13.61 1.17
CA VAL A 120 -6.16 13.17 2.56
C VAL A 120 -5.80 11.69 2.61
N GLY A 121 -6.52 10.84 1.87
CA GLY A 121 -6.22 9.43 1.78
C GLY A 121 -4.82 9.15 1.22
N ASN A 122 -4.36 9.89 0.22
CA ASN A 122 -3.00 9.78 -0.29
C ASN A 122 -1.93 10.20 0.72
N SER A 123 -2.24 11.17 1.58
CA SER A 123 -1.32 11.61 2.63
C SER A 123 -1.23 10.60 3.78
N LEU A 124 -2.38 10.09 4.24
CA LEU A 124 -2.46 9.19 5.39
C LEU A 124 -2.07 7.75 5.05
N PHE A 125 -2.43 7.27 3.86
CA PHE A 125 -2.24 5.88 3.43
C PHE A 125 -1.20 5.73 2.33
N ARG A 126 -0.24 6.65 2.28
CA ARG A 126 0.90 6.53 1.38
C ARG A 126 1.71 5.31 1.79
N SER A 127 1.73 4.30 0.92
CA SER A 127 2.59 3.12 1.10
C SER A 127 4.04 3.59 1.24
N GLN A 128 4.58 3.53 2.45
CA GLN A 128 5.99 3.84 2.68
C GLN A 128 6.80 2.68 2.12
N THR A 129 7.41 2.91 0.99
CA THR A 129 8.36 1.96 0.41
C THR A 129 9.72 2.25 1.02
N GLN A 130 10.15 1.46 1.97
CA GLN A 130 11.49 1.58 2.53
C GLN A 130 12.51 0.91 1.58
N LEU A 131 13.40 1.72 1.04
CA LEU A 131 14.57 1.24 0.31
C LEU A 131 15.79 1.30 1.22
N VAL A 132 16.34 0.14 1.56
CA VAL A 132 17.59 0.04 2.31
C VAL A 132 18.72 -0.24 1.33
N SER A 133 19.64 0.71 1.19
CA SER A 133 20.86 0.52 0.38
C SER A 133 21.92 -0.22 1.20
N PHE A 134 22.57 -1.17 0.56
CA PHE A 134 23.69 -1.93 1.12
C PHE A 134 25.04 -1.55 0.50
N LYS A 135 25.06 -0.50 -0.33
CA LYS A 135 26.25 -0.12 -1.10
C LYS A 135 27.49 0.13 -0.21
N ASP A 136 27.25 0.77 0.95
CA ASP A 136 28.32 1.16 1.88
C ASP A 136 28.37 0.32 3.16
N LYS A 137 27.64 -0.81 3.19
CA LYS A 137 27.57 -1.68 4.35
C LYS A 137 28.54 -2.85 4.25
N SER A 138 29.18 -3.18 5.37
CA SER A 138 30.01 -4.37 5.51
C SER A 138 29.18 -5.65 5.35
N LEU A 139 29.84 -6.77 5.03
CA LEU A 139 29.15 -8.06 4.87
C LEU A 139 28.41 -8.48 6.16
N ASN A 140 29.03 -8.23 7.32
CA ASN A 140 28.44 -8.59 8.62
C ASN A 140 27.16 -7.77 8.90
N GLU A 141 27.16 -6.48 8.59
CA GLU A 141 25.98 -5.62 8.73
C GLU A 141 24.86 -6.06 7.80
N LYS A 142 25.17 -6.45 6.56
CA LYS A 142 24.20 -7.00 5.62
C LYS A 142 23.57 -8.28 6.17
N ILE A 143 24.37 -9.21 6.65
CA ILE A 143 23.92 -10.47 7.25
C ILE A 143 23.01 -10.20 8.45
N TYR A 144 23.43 -9.33 9.36
CA TYR A 144 22.67 -8.99 10.55
C TYR A 144 21.29 -8.41 10.19
N TYR A 145 21.28 -7.44 9.27
CA TYR A 145 20.04 -6.82 8.81
C TYR A 145 19.11 -7.82 8.11
N LEU A 146 19.64 -8.67 7.23
CA LEU A 146 18.84 -9.68 6.53
C LEU A 146 18.27 -10.73 7.48
N LYS A 147 19.03 -11.14 8.50
CA LYS A 147 18.54 -12.04 9.56
C LYS A 147 17.42 -11.42 10.36
N SER A 148 17.47 -10.13 10.66
CA SER A 148 16.40 -9.44 11.39
C SER A 148 15.07 -9.39 10.59
N LEU A 149 15.17 -9.40 9.25
CA LEU A 149 13.98 -9.45 8.37
C LEU A 149 13.41 -10.86 8.19
N THR A 150 14.24 -11.90 8.31
CA THR A 150 13.80 -13.29 8.14
C THR A 150 13.22 -13.89 9.43
N ASN A 151 13.44 -13.26 10.57
CA ASN A 151 12.95 -13.71 11.88
C ASN A 151 11.63 -13.01 12.30
N GLN A 152 11.03 -12.22 11.44
CA GLN A 152 9.71 -11.61 11.63
C GLN A 152 8.63 -12.49 10.99
#